data_e5a9d1a8676036485cd23c6112d770d1
#
_entry.id   e5a9d1a8676036485cd23c6112d770d1
#
_cell.length_a   1.000
_cell.length_b   1.000
_cell.length_c   1.000
_cell.angle_alpha   90.00
_cell.angle_beta   90.00
_cell.angle_gamma   90.00
#
_symmetry.space_group_name_H-M   'P 1'
#
loop_
_entity.id
_entity.type
_entity.pdbx_description
1 polymer ?
#
loop_
_entity_poly.entity_id
_entity_poly.type
_entity_poly.pdbx_seq_one_letter_code
_entity_poly.pdbx_strand_id
1 'polypeptide(L)'
;MSHSLKPSRPAWRRLLAPLCLVGVCWGSGLSASAQAAEPAALRSIERLDLPRYLGTWYEVAKFPNRFQKQCVADTRAEYQSTPEGAVRVVNQCRVADGSVEKAVGQARQIGAADSPRLQVRFAPAWLSFIPAVWGDYWVIDLDEGYQLAAVSEPRREYLWVLSRTPSVPAPVYEALLKRLAAQGLDVGRLERSPQGPTP
;
A
#
# COMPACT_ATOMS: atom_id res chain seq x y z
N MET A 1 -16.95 -74.77 37.61
CA MET A 1 -17.41 -75.91 36.75
C MET A 1 -16.91 -75.52 35.37
N SER A 2 -15.71 -75.96 34.94
CA SER A 2 -15.46 -77.18 34.12
C SER A 2 -16.21 -77.04 32.76
N HIS A 3 -15.60 -77.04 31.61
CA HIS A 3 -14.59 -77.84 30.90
C HIS A 3 -14.16 -77.07 29.65
N SER A 4 -12.94 -76.80 29.33
CA SER A 4 -11.94 -77.57 28.58
C SER A 4 -12.49 -78.40 27.42
N LEU A 5 -11.97 -78.06 26.20
CA LEU A 5 -11.46 -79.06 25.23
C LEU A 5 -10.85 -78.35 23.96
N LYS A 6 -9.55 -78.52 23.75
CA LYS A 6 -8.85 -78.59 22.43
C LYS A 6 -9.02 -80.05 21.94
N PRO A 7 -8.80 -80.46 20.73
CA PRO A 7 -7.69 -80.14 19.81
C PRO A 7 -8.12 -80.12 18.30
N SER A 8 -7.35 -79.91 17.30
CA SER A 8 -6.31 -80.66 16.63
C SER A 8 -5.96 -80.01 15.27
N ARG A 9 -4.69 -79.97 14.94
CA ARG A 9 -4.18 -79.71 13.57
C ARG A 9 -4.31 -80.95 12.70
N PRO A 10 -4.29 -80.77 11.34
CA PRO A 10 -3.14 -81.29 10.65
C PRO A 10 -2.58 -80.39 9.53
N ALA A 11 -1.30 -80.54 9.34
CA ALA A 11 -0.48 -80.02 8.25
C ALA A 11 -0.89 -80.58 6.90
N TRP A 12 -0.55 -79.89 5.84
CA TRP A 12 0.04 -80.43 4.63
C TRP A 12 0.11 -79.44 3.45
N ARG A 13 1.29 -79.34 2.95
CA ARG A 13 1.81 -79.12 1.59
C ARG A 13 2.22 -77.72 1.16
N ARG A 14 3.59 -77.69 1.12
CA ARG A 14 4.38 -76.75 0.33
C ARG A 14 4.02 -76.87 -1.15
N LEU A 15 3.73 -75.75 -1.82
CA LEU A 15 3.92 -75.58 -3.25
C LEU A 15 4.68 -74.25 -3.49
N LEU A 16 5.88 -74.39 -3.96
CA LEU A 16 6.73 -73.33 -4.50
C LEU A 16 6.16 -72.87 -5.84
N ALA A 17 5.95 -71.57 -6.00
CA ALA A 17 5.77 -70.97 -7.32
C ALA A 17 6.37 -69.53 -7.31
N PRO A 18 6.91 -69.05 -8.44
CA PRO A 18 8.04 -68.16 -8.45
C PRO A 18 7.68 -66.65 -8.24
N LEU A 19 8.66 -65.99 -7.68
CA LEU A 19 8.69 -64.51 -7.52
C LEU A 19 8.68 -63.80 -8.86
N CYS A 20 7.57 -63.16 -9.22
CA CYS A 20 7.58 -62.08 -10.21
C CYS A 20 7.78 -60.76 -9.44
N LEU A 21 9.02 -60.23 -9.48
CA LEU A 21 9.34 -58.87 -9.02
C LEU A 21 8.72 -57.87 -10.00
N VAL A 22 7.52 -57.37 -9.69
CA VAL A 22 7.00 -56.18 -10.34
C VAL A 22 7.61 -54.97 -9.60
N GLY A 23 8.61 -54.38 -10.19
CA GLY A 23 9.20 -53.12 -9.72
C GLY A 23 8.17 -51.98 -9.87
N VAL A 24 7.54 -51.58 -8.79
CA VAL A 24 6.75 -50.35 -8.73
C VAL A 24 7.73 -49.20 -8.55
N CYS A 25 8.12 -48.55 -9.67
CA CYS A 25 8.78 -47.24 -9.64
C CYS A 25 7.78 -46.20 -9.04
N TRP A 26 7.90 -45.94 -7.78
CA TRP A 26 7.30 -44.74 -7.18
C TRP A 26 8.10 -43.53 -7.66
N GLY A 27 7.63 -42.92 -8.77
CA GLY A 27 8.08 -41.60 -9.19
C GLY A 27 7.58 -40.59 -8.15
N SER A 28 8.47 -40.21 -7.23
CA SER A 28 8.26 -39.06 -6.35
C SER A 28 8.25 -37.79 -7.18
N GLY A 29 7.09 -37.43 -7.71
CA GLY A 29 6.87 -36.11 -8.32
C GLY A 29 7.02 -35.05 -7.24
N LEU A 30 8.19 -34.41 -7.16
CA LEU A 30 8.38 -33.18 -6.42
C LEU A 30 7.53 -32.09 -7.09
N SER A 31 6.27 -31.96 -6.68
CA SER A 31 5.49 -30.76 -6.98
C SER A 31 6.15 -29.58 -6.28
N ALA A 32 7.00 -28.87 -7.00
CA ALA A 32 7.48 -27.57 -6.55
C ALA A 32 6.28 -26.63 -6.51
N SER A 33 5.71 -26.45 -5.32
CA SER A 33 4.76 -25.36 -5.06
C SER A 33 5.50 -24.07 -5.32
N ALA A 34 5.17 -23.40 -6.44
CA ALA A 34 5.61 -22.04 -6.69
C ALA A 34 4.99 -21.16 -5.60
N GLN A 35 5.74 -20.91 -4.54
CA GLN A 35 5.39 -19.96 -3.51
C GLN A 35 5.42 -18.59 -4.19
N ALA A 36 4.25 -17.99 -4.41
CA ALA A 36 4.17 -16.62 -4.87
C ALA A 36 4.93 -15.77 -3.84
N ALA A 37 6.03 -15.16 -4.27
CA ALA A 37 6.81 -14.27 -3.40
C ALA A 37 5.88 -13.16 -2.91
N GLU A 38 5.79 -12.98 -1.58
CA GLU A 38 5.06 -11.85 -1.02
C GLU A 38 5.63 -10.54 -1.61
N PRO A 39 4.76 -9.59 -1.95
CA PRO A 39 5.23 -8.32 -2.49
C PRO A 39 6.22 -7.69 -1.52
N ALA A 40 7.38 -7.27 -2.03
CA ALA A 40 8.37 -6.58 -1.22
C ALA A 40 7.74 -5.40 -0.47
N ALA A 41 8.19 -5.12 0.75
CA ALA A 41 7.67 -4.02 1.56
C ALA A 41 7.75 -2.69 0.77
N LEU A 42 6.71 -1.85 0.93
CA LEU A 42 6.69 -0.53 0.30
C LEU A 42 7.88 0.29 0.81
N ARG A 43 8.54 1.00 -0.10
CA ARG A 43 9.69 1.84 0.23
C ARG A 43 9.33 3.31 0.09
N SER A 44 9.67 4.10 1.09
CA SER A 44 9.72 5.55 0.97
C SER A 44 11.00 5.98 0.23
N ILE A 45 11.05 7.21 -0.26
CA ILE A 45 12.32 7.82 -0.70
C ILE A 45 13.32 7.82 0.47
N GLU A 46 14.58 8.09 0.21
CA GLU A 46 15.61 8.05 1.25
C GLU A 46 15.51 9.24 2.22
N ARG A 47 15.33 10.43 1.69
CA ARG A 47 15.30 11.69 2.45
C ARG A 47 14.27 12.65 1.89
N LEU A 48 13.71 13.47 2.78
CA LEU A 48 12.77 14.53 2.44
C LEU A 48 13.27 15.86 3.02
N ASP A 49 13.62 16.80 2.15
CA ASP A 49 13.79 18.20 2.52
C ASP A 49 12.40 18.80 2.75
N LEU A 50 11.95 18.78 4.01
CA LEU A 50 10.61 19.23 4.36
C LEU A 50 10.35 20.70 3.97
N PRO A 51 11.24 21.66 4.19
CA PRO A 51 11.10 23.04 3.69
C PRO A 51 10.77 23.12 2.18
N ARG A 52 11.43 22.35 1.34
CA ARG A 52 11.12 22.29 -0.11
C ARG A 52 9.79 21.62 -0.41
N TYR A 53 9.33 20.70 0.45
CA TYR A 53 8.09 20.00 0.27
C TYR A 53 6.86 20.83 0.68
N LEU A 54 7.02 21.86 1.51
CA LEU A 54 5.95 22.76 1.91
C LEU A 54 5.32 23.50 0.72
N GLY A 55 4.19 24.18 0.97
CA GLY A 55 3.43 24.93 -0.02
C GLY A 55 2.30 24.10 -0.64
N THR A 56 1.86 24.50 -1.83
CA THR A 56 0.68 23.92 -2.50
C THR A 56 1.06 22.73 -3.39
N TRP A 57 0.22 21.69 -3.30
CA TRP A 57 0.26 20.51 -4.14
C TRP A 57 -1.14 20.21 -4.70
N TYR A 58 -1.26 20.11 -6.01
CA TYR A 58 -2.48 19.69 -6.69
C TYR A 58 -2.53 18.16 -6.75
N GLU A 59 -3.65 17.57 -6.37
CA GLU A 59 -3.90 16.15 -6.57
C GLU A 59 -4.23 15.90 -8.05
N VAL A 60 -3.39 15.16 -8.75
CA VAL A 60 -3.63 14.84 -10.18
C VAL A 60 -4.21 13.45 -10.38
N ALA A 61 -4.03 12.56 -9.41
CA ALA A 61 -4.67 11.25 -9.36
C ALA A 61 -4.64 10.69 -7.93
N LYS A 62 -5.56 9.78 -7.64
CA LYS A 62 -5.62 9.08 -6.36
C LYS A 62 -6.22 7.69 -6.51
N PHE A 63 -6.01 6.81 -5.53
CA PHE A 63 -6.90 5.67 -5.34
C PHE A 63 -8.24 6.13 -4.77
N PRO A 64 -9.38 5.52 -5.19
CA PRO A 64 -10.66 5.74 -4.55
C PRO A 64 -10.55 5.58 -3.05
N ASN A 65 -11.03 6.56 -2.30
CA ASN A 65 -10.95 6.52 -0.85
C ASN A 65 -12.17 7.16 -0.17
N ARG A 66 -12.37 6.83 1.10
CA ARG A 66 -13.53 7.30 1.86
C ARG A 66 -13.47 8.77 2.27
N PHE A 67 -12.29 9.38 2.26
CA PHE A 67 -12.06 10.73 2.77
C PHE A 67 -12.45 11.82 1.77
N GLN A 68 -12.54 11.47 0.49
CA GLN A 68 -12.73 12.40 -0.63
C GLN A 68 -13.93 12.03 -1.50
N LYS A 69 -14.91 11.28 -0.97
CA LYS A 69 -16.10 10.84 -1.72
C LYS A 69 -16.93 12.00 -2.25
N GLN A 70 -16.97 13.11 -1.52
CA GLN A 70 -17.70 14.32 -1.89
C GLN A 70 -16.95 15.20 -2.90
N CYS A 71 -15.63 15.00 -3.05
CA CYS A 71 -14.78 15.81 -3.92
C CYS A 71 -15.00 15.46 -5.39
N VAL A 72 -15.35 16.44 -6.20
CA VAL A 72 -15.57 16.27 -7.65
C VAL A 72 -14.45 16.90 -8.48
N ALA A 73 -13.76 17.93 -7.98
CA ALA A 73 -12.68 18.62 -8.69
C ALA A 73 -11.80 19.46 -7.75
N ASP A 74 -10.74 20.04 -8.29
CA ASP A 74 -9.87 21.05 -7.68
C ASP A 74 -9.29 20.63 -6.33
N THR A 75 -9.05 19.33 -6.17
CA THR A 75 -8.44 18.80 -4.95
C THR A 75 -6.98 19.24 -4.86
N ARG A 76 -6.62 19.86 -3.74
CA ARG A 76 -5.25 20.27 -3.44
C ARG A 76 -4.97 20.22 -1.95
N ALA A 77 -3.69 20.09 -1.61
CA ALA A 77 -3.18 20.18 -0.25
C ALA A 77 -2.26 21.39 -0.13
N GLU A 78 -2.29 22.05 1.01
CA GLU A 78 -1.37 23.12 1.38
C GLU A 78 -0.67 22.72 2.67
N TYR A 79 0.67 22.73 2.65
CA TYR A 79 1.51 22.39 3.79
C TYR A 79 2.26 23.62 4.27
N GLN A 80 2.15 23.92 5.56
CA GLN A 80 2.80 25.08 6.21
C GLN A 80 3.51 24.61 7.48
N SER A 81 4.75 25.07 7.72
CA SER A 81 5.40 24.82 9.00
C SER A 81 4.69 25.59 10.13
N THR A 82 4.67 24.99 11.31
CA THR A 82 4.21 25.67 12.53
C THR A 82 5.41 26.03 13.40
N PRO A 83 5.27 27.02 14.31
CA PRO A 83 6.36 27.37 15.24
C PRO A 83 6.84 26.21 16.10
N GLU A 84 5.98 25.23 16.35
CA GLU A 84 6.26 24.03 17.13
C GLU A 84 6.98 22.94 16.33
N GLY A 85 7.34 23.19 15.07
CA GLY A 85 8.04 22.24 14.21
C GLY A 85 7.14 21.16 13.57
N ALA A 86 5.82 21.30 13.70
CA ALA A 86 4.86 20.46 13.00
C ALA A 86 4.51 21.04 11.62
N VAL A 87 3.75 20.30 10.82
CA VAL A 87 3.21 20.75 9.54
C VAL A 87 1.69 20.90 9.65
N ARG A 88 1.20 22.11 9.47
CA ARG A 88 -0.23 22.37 9.27
C ARG A 88 -0.60 21.90 7.86
N VAL A 89 -1.64 21.10 7.75
CA VAL A 89 -2.16 20.55 6.49
C VAL A 89 -3.54 21.13 6.24
N VAL A 90 -3.75 21.71 5.06
CA VAL A 90 -5.08 22.13 4.60
C VAL A 90 -5.38 21.42 3.30
N ASN A 91 -6.25 20.42 3.37
CA ASN A 91 -6.80 19.79 2.17
C ASN A 91 -8.08 20.51 1.78
N GLN A 92 -8.30 20.72 0.49
CA GLN A 92 -9.53 21.29 -0.02
C GLN A 92 -9.90 20.71 -1.36
N CYS A 93 -11.19 20.69 -1.66
CA CYS A 93 -11.71 20.29 -2.97
C CYS A 93 -13.03 20.99 -3.27
N ARG A 94 -13.40 21.03 -4.53
CA ARG A 94 -14.74 21.43 -4.98
C ARG A 94 -15.68 20.25 -4.84
N VAL A 95 -16.89 20.50 -4.29
CA VAL A 95 -17.96 19.50 -4.20
C VAL A 95 -19.06 19.77 -5.24
N ALA A 96 -20.03 18.87 -5.33
CA ALA A 96 -21.01 18.85 -6.43
C ALA A 96 -21.86 20.13 -6.59
N ASP A 97 -22.10 20.86 -5.51
CA ASP A 97 -22.83 22.13 -5.54
C ASP A 97 -21.96 23.34 -5.96
N GLY A 98 -20.67 23.09 -6.29
CA GLY A 98 -19.70 24.10 -6.68
C GLY A 98 -18.97 24.77 -5.50
N SER A 99 -19.36 24.51 -4.26
CA SER A 99 -18.68 25.04 -3.09
C SER A 99 -17.31 24.34 -2.85
N VAL A 100 -16.49 24.95 -2.00
CA VAL A 100 -15.18 24.41 -1.63
C VAL A 100 -15.22 23.95 -0.18
N GLU A 101 -15.02 22.64 0.01
CA GLU A 101 -14.81 22.06 1.32
C GLU A 101 -13.35 22.06 1.72
N LYS A 102 -13.09 22.21 3.00
CA LYS A 102 -11.73 22.22 3.59
C LYS A 102 -11.67 21.30 4.80
N ALA A 103 -10.57 20.55 4.87
CA ALA A 103 -10.18 19.79 6.06
C ALA A 103 -8.82 20.28 6.55
N VAL A 104 -8.76 20.67 7.82
CA VAL A 104 -7.51 21.15 8.45
C VAL A 104 -6.97 20.05 9.36
N GLY A 105 -5.73 19.71 9.17
CA GLY A 105 -5.02 18.69 9.92
C GLY A 105 -3.61 19.13 10.30
N GLN A 106 -2.90 18.19 10.88
CA GLN A 106 -1.51 18.34 11.27
C GLN A 106 -0.72 17.10 10.84
N ALA A 107 0.49 17.31 10.33
CA ALA A 107 1.43 16.24 10.08
C ALA A 107 2.70 16.42 10.94
N ARG A 108 3.37 15.31 11.18
CA ARG A 108 4.67 15.25 11.87
C ARG A 108 5.58 14.26 11.17
N GLN A 109 6.86 14.55 11.07
CA GLN A 109 7.86 13.57 10.61
C GLN A 109 8.07 12.52 11.70
N ILE A 110 8.29 11.28 11.28
CA ILE A 110 8.56 10.15 12.18
C ILE A 110 9.99 9.69 11.97
N GLY A 111 10.78 9.71 13.03
CA GLY A 111 12.20 9.35 13.00
C GLY A 111 13.12 10.56 12.85
N ALA A 112 14.04 10.52 11.88
CA ALA A 112 14.99 11.61 11.65
C ALA A 112 14.31 12.88 11.08
N ALA A 113 14.95 14.02 11.20
CA ALA A 113 14.44 15.33 10.73
C ALA A 113 14.26 15.39 9.19
N ASP A 114 14.93 14.53 8.45
CA ASP A 114 14.80 14.38 7.00
C ASP A 114 14.01 13.12 6.59
N SER A 115 13.28 12.53 7.52
CA SER A 115 12.48 11.33 7.25
C SER A 115 11.38 11.61 6.24
N PRO A 116 11.24 10.80 5.17
CA PRO A 116 10.13 10.88 4.23
C PRO A 116 8.84 10.23 4.75
N ARG A 117 8.87 9.72 5.97
CA ARG A 117 7.73 9.09 6.64
C ARG A 117 7.14 10.08 7.61
N LEU A 118 5.90 10.45 7.34
CA LEU A 118 5.13 11.33 8.19
C LEU A 118 3.89 10.59 8.72
N GLN A 119 3.28 11.17 9.73
CA GLN A 119 1.92 10.83 10.14
C GLN A 119 1.06 12.07 10.06
N VAL A 120 -0.17 11.91 9.58
CA VAL A 120 -1.15 12.98 9.42
C VAL A 120 -2.39 12.71 10.27
N ARG A 121 -2.96 13.75 10.86
CA ARG A 121 -4.16 13.68 11.67
C ARG A 121 -5.10 14.83 11.31
N PHE A 122 -6.37 14.51 11.10
CA PHE A 122 -7.45 15.48 10.90
C PHE A 122 -8.43 15.52 12.10
N ALA A 123 -8.27 14.60 13.05
CA ALA A 123 -9.00 14.64 14.30
C ALA A 123 -8.59 15.84 15.19
N PRO A 124 -9.44 16.30 16.11
CA PRO A 124 -9.13 17.38 17.03
C PRO A 124 -7.83 17.15 17.81
N ALA A 125 -7.14 18.24 18.16
CA ALA A 125 -5.82 18.18 18.80
C ALA A 125 -5.81 17.40 20.14
N TRP A 126 -6.89 17.46 20.90
CA TRP A 126 -7.02 16.75 22.16
C TRP A 126 -7.05 15.22 22.03
N LEU A 127 -7.28 14.69 20.80
CA LEU A 127 -7.18 13.25 20.49
C LEU A 127 -5.78 12.82 20.04
N SER A 128 -4.80 13.72 19.99
CA SER A 128 -3.46 13.45 19.43
C SER A 128 -2.70 12.34 20.14
N PHE A 129 -3.04 12.01 21.38
CA PHE A 129 -2.46 10.92 22.15
C PHE A 129 -2.95 9.52 21.70
N ILE A 130 -4.02 9.46 20.90
CA ILE A 130 -4.58 8.20 20.40
C ILE A 130 -3.86 7.82 19.10
N PRO A 131 -3.09 6.72 19.03
CA PRO A 131 -2.38 6.33 17.81
C PRO A 131 -3.30 6.14 16.60
N ALA A 132 -4.51 5.63 16.81
CA ALA A 132 -5.46 5.33 15.74
C ALA A 132 -6.00 6.57 14.99
N VAL A 133 -5.79 7.79 15.50
CA VAL A 133 -6.18 9.02 14.78
C VAL A 133 -5.09 9.53 13.82
N TRP A 134 -3.90 8.92 13.87
CA TRP A 134 -2.79 9.24 12.99
C TRP A 134 -2.74 8.23 11.84
N GLY A 135 -2.78 8.74 10.61
CA GLY A 135 -2.58 7.94 9.40
C GLY A 135 -1.14 8.06 8.90
N ASP A 136 -0.58 6.97 8.44
CA ASP A 136 0.73 6.99 7.79
C ASP A 136 0.67 7.75 6.47
N TYR A 137 1.70 8.54 6.23
CA TYR A 137 1.87 9.36 5.04
C TYR A 137 3.35 9.25 4.62
N TRP A 138 3.62 8.32 3.71
CA TRP A 138 4.97 8.07 3.22
C TRP A 138 5.16 8.67 1.84
N VAL A 139 6.15 9.53 1.67
CA VAL A 139 6.58 9.98 0.35
C VAL A 139 7.37 8.83 -0.28
N ILE A 140 6.78 8.19 -1.29
CA ILE A 140 7.31 6.98 -1.91
C ILE A 140 7.99 7.24 -3.25
N ASP A 141 7.70 8.38 -3.86
CA ASP A 141 8.36 8.89 -5.08
C ASP A 141 8.34 10.42 -5.05
N LEU A 142 9.43 11.02 -5.47
CA LEU A 142 9.57 12.48 -5.54
C LEU A 142 10.66 12.79 -6.56
N ASP A 143 10.37 13.66 -7.50
CA ASP A 143 11.37 14.13 -8.45
C ASP A 143 12.37 15.11 -7.79
N GLU A 144 13.57 15.21 -8.34
CA GLU A 144 14.66 16.07 -7.80
C GLU A 144 14.25 17.55 -7.73
N GLY A 145 13.38 17.98 -8.63
CA GLY A 145 12.83 19.33 -8.68
C GLY A 145 11.74 19.61 -7.66
N TYR A 146 11.23 18.58 -6.94
CA TYR A 146 10.08 18.69 -6.03
C TYR A 146 8.81 19.19 -6.74
N GLN A 147 8.61 18.74 -7.99
CA GLN A 147 7.45 19.12 -8.81
C GLN A 147 6.37 18.05 -8.87
N LEU A 148 6.75 16.77 -8.69
CA LEU A 148 5.84 15.63 -8.76
C LEU A 148 6.18 14.66 -7.65
N ALA A 149 5.17 14.24 -6.88
CA ALA A 149 5.32 13.32 -5.77
C ALA A 149 4.27 12.21 -5.81
N ALA A 150 4.59 11.06 -5.25
CA ALA A 150 3.61 10.04 -4.91
C ALA A 150 3.67 9.73 -3.43
N VAL A 151 2.50 9.60 -2.83
CA VAL A 151 2.32 9.36 -1.40
C VAL A 151 1.45 8.14 -1.19
N SER A 152 1.88 7.26 -0.31
CA SER A 152 1.12 6.06 0.05
C SER A 152 1.37 5.72 1.53
N GLU A 153 0.96 4.52 1.94
CA GLU A 153 1.19 3.96 3.27
C GLU A 153 1.56 2.47 3.16
N PRO A 154 2.10 1.84 4.21
CA PRO A 154 2.68 0.49 4.13
C PRO A 154 1.79 -0.59 3.50
N ARG A 155 0.47 -0.49 3.64
CA ARG A 155 -0.49 -1.49 3.11
C ARG A 155 -0.90 -1.25 1.66
N ARG A 156 -0.47 -0.11 1.06
CA ARG A 156 -0.83 0.29 -0.32
C ARG A 156 -2.35 0.40 -0.56
N GLU A 157 -3.10 0.66 0.49
CA GLU A 157 -4.56 0.86 0.38
C GLU A 157 -4.88 2.24 -0.21
N TYR A 158 -4.00 3.22 0.03
CA TYR A 158 -4.10 4.59 -0.43
C TYR A 158 -2.92 4.96 -1.32
N LEU A 159 -3.18 5.76 -2.32
CA LEU A 159 -2.17 6.36 -3.19
C LEU A 159 -2.67 7.73 -3.65
N TRP A 160 -1.82 8.72 -3.55
CA TRP A 160 -2.02 10.06 -4.11
C TRP A 160 -0.84 10.42 -4.99
N VAL A 161 -1.14 10.97 -6.16
CA VAL A 161 -0.15 11.61 -7.04
C VAL A 161 -0.37 13.11 -6.95
N LEU A 162 0.66 13.81 -6.50
CA LEU A 162 0.65 15.24 -6.22
C LEU A 162 1.59 15.97 -7.15
N SER A 163 1.19 17.15 -7.64
CA SER A 163 2.00 17.98 -8.52
C SER A 163 1.98 19.44 -8.08
N ARG A 164 3.06 20.18 -8.37
CA ARG A 164 3.08 21.64 -8.18
C ARG A 164 2.22 22.40 -9.20
N THR A 165 1.82 21.73 -10.25
CA THR A 165 0.94 22.29 -11.31
C THR A 165 -0.34 21.48 -11.42
N PRO A 166 -1.47 22.09 -11.85
CA PRO A 166 -2.74 21.39 -12.00
C PRO A 166 -2.71 20.23 -13.02
N SER A 167 -1.71 20.21 -13.90
CA SER A 167 -1.54 19.17 -14.92
C SER A 167 -0.11 18.67 -14.96
N VAL A 168 0.07 17.42 -15.35
CA VAL A 168 1.38 16.77 -15.53
C VAL A 168 1.47 16.27 -16.96
N PRO A 169 2.57 16.54 -17.69
CA PRO A 169 2.79 16.00 -19.03
C PRO A 169 2.68 14.47 -19.05
N ALA A 170 2.00 13.91 -20.06
CA ALA A 170 1.75 12.48 -20.14
C ALA A 170 3.02 11.61 -20.00
N PRO A 171 4.16 11.90 -20.67
CA PRO A 171 5.36 11.09 -20.53
C PRO A 171 5.91 11.06 -19.09
N VAL A 172 5.82 12.19 -18.37
CA VAL A 172 6.28 12.32 -16.97
C VAL A 172 5.38 11.50 -16.04
N TYR A 173 4.06 11.59 -16.25
CA TYR A 173 3.09 10.82 -15.50
C TYR A 173 3.25 9.30 -15.71
N GLU A 174 3.40 8.86 -16.96
CA GLU A 174 3.62 7.46 -17.31
C GLU A 174 4.91 6.90 -16.73
N ALA A 175 6.00 7.68 -16.72
CA ALA A 175 7.24 7.29 -16.08
C ALA A 175 7.07 7.10 -14.56
N LEU A 176 6.29 7.96 -13.90
CA LEU A 176 5.91 7.78 -12.49
C LEU A 176 5.12 6.48 -12.30
N LEU A 177 4.10 6.22 -13.13
CA LEU A 177 3.28 5.00 -13.02
C LEU A 177 4.14 3.73 -13.11
N LYS A 178 5.13 3.69 -13.99
CA LYS A 178 6.08 2.55 -14.09
C LYS A 178 6.85 2.32 -12.80
N ARG A 179 7.33 3.40 -12.14
CA ARG A 179 8.05 3.30 -10.86
C ARG A 179 7.13 2.83 -9.74
N LEU A 180 5.90 3.32 -9.70
CA LEU A 180 4.89 2.91 -8.70
C LEU A 180 4.50 1.43 -8.86
N ALA A 181 4.28 0.98 -10.11
CA ALA A 181 4.00 -0.42 -10.41
C ALA A 181 5.16 -1.33 -9.98
N ALA A 182 6.41 -0.90 -10.18
CA ALA A 182 7.61 -1.62 -9.74
C ALA A 182 7.70 -1.75 -8.20
N GLN A 183 7.03 -0.85 -7.47
CA GLN A 183 6.87 -0.94 -6.01
C GLN A 183 5.64 -1.78 -5.58
N GLY A 184 4.94 -2.42 -6.51
CA GLY A 184 3.80 -3.28 -6.24
C GLY A 184 2.49 -2.53 -6.00
N LEU A 185 2.37 -1.28 -6.46
CA LEU A 185 1.12 -0.52 -6.44
C LEU A 185 0.28 -0.87 -7.68
N ASP A 186 -1.00 -1.15 -7.48
CA ASP A 186 -1.95 -1.38 -8.58
C ASP A 186 -2.35 -0.04 -9.23
N VAL A 187 -1.49 0.44 -10.12
CA VAL A 187 -1.70 1.73 -10.81
C VAL A 187 -2.97 1.77 -11.65
N GLY A 188 -3.55 0.62 -12.00
CA GLY A 188 -4.84 0.54 -12.70
C GLY A 188 -6.03 1.04 -11.88
N ARG A 189 -5.87 1.13 -10.55
CA ARG A 189 -6.87 1.71 -9.64
C ARG A 189 -6.84 3.23 -9.55
N LEU A 190 -5.84 3.89 -10.15
CA LEU A 190 -5.73 5.35 -10.09
C LEU A 190 -6.86 6.01 -10.89
N GLU A 191 -7.59 6.87 -10.20
CA GLU A 191 -8.55 7.79 -10.79
C GLU A 191 -7.91 9.18 -10.95
N ARG A 192 -8.10 9.79 -12.11
CA ARG A 192 -7.66 11.18 -12.34
C ARG A 192 -8.51 12.13 -11.53
N SER A 193 -7.87 13.08 -10.87
CA SER A 193 -8.54 14.16 -10.15
C SER A 193 -8.65 15.38 -11.08
N PRO A 194 -9.88 15.74 -11.50
CA PRO A 194 -10.08 16.89 -12.36
C PRO A 194 -9.59 18.18 -11.68
N GLN A 195 -8.84 18.98 -12.45
CA GLN A 195 -8.44 20.32 -12.04
C GLN A 195 -9.06 21.30 -13.02
N GLY A 196 -9.81 22.28 -12.51
CA GLY A 196 -10.37 23.35 -13.32
C GLY A 196 -9.28 24.23 -13.93
N PRO A 197 -9.65 25.15 -14.85
CA PRO A 197 -8.71 26.15 -15.33
C PRO A 197 -8.19 26.94 -14.12
N THR A 198 -6.87 27.12 -14.05
CA THR A 198 -6.26 28.00 -13.04
C THR A 198 -6.80 29.40 -13.26
N PRO A 199 -7.28 30.11 -12.21
CA PRO A 199 -7.76 31.47 -12.33
C PRO A 199 -6.67 32.44 -12.77
#